data_d3f3ba12059c4bb43339d1d3226b41ce
#
_entry.id   d3f3ba12059c4bb43339d1d3226b41ce
#
_cell.length_a   1.000
_cell.length_b   1.000
_cell.length_c   1.000
_cell.angle_alpha   90.00
_cell.angle_beta   90.00
_cell.angle_gamma   90.00
#
_symmetry.space_group_name_H-M   'P 1'
#
loop_
_entity.id
_entity.type
_entity.pdbx_description
1 polymer ?
#
loop_
_entity_poly.entity_id
_entity_poly.type
_entity_poly.pdbx_seq_one_letter_code
_entity_poly.pdbx_strand_id
1 'polypeptide(L)'
;MKLVFLDALTLGDIDLSIFKNLGEVKIYQTTKPTETLERIKNADIVLTNKVVIDKEIMDNSTIKMIQILATGMNNVDLEYAKQKGIIVKNVAGYSTESVAQLTFAMVLEFMNKLRYYDEYAKTKYSGSEIFTHIVDFSELNGKTWGIIGLGNIGKRVAEIAECFGCNVIYYSTSGKNNNSKYKRVELDEVLKSDIISVHSPLNEKTNNLLNKNNLHLIKKDSILINMGRGGIVNEKDLAEIIDKKGFFAGFDVFTSEPIKKDNPLLKVKNIILTPHIAWASKEAREKLIQLAYENVEKFVNE
;
A
#
# COMPACT_ATOMS: atom_id res chain seq x y z
N MET A 1 -18.88 -1.11 -27.42
CA MET A 1 -18.92 -1.90 -26.17
C MET A 1 -19.46 -1.05 -25.03
N LYS A 2 -19.97 -1.69 -23.98
CA LYS A 2 -20.46 -1.01 -22.78
C LYS A 2 -19.48 -1.18 -21.64
N LEU A 3 -18.91 -0.06 -21.19
CA LEU A 3 -17.92 0.01 -20.11
C LEU A 3 -18.60 0.54 -18.84
N VAL A 4 -18.38 -0.12 -17.71
CA VAL A 4 -18.97 0.28 -16.42
C VAL A 4 -17.90 0.42 -15.36
N PHE A 5 -17.75 1.65 -14.83
CA PHE A 5 -16.96 1.93 -13.62
C PHE A 5 -17.84 1.75 -12.39
N LEU A 6 -17.39 0.95 -11.43
CA LEU A 6 -18.20 0.62 -10.25
C LEU A 6 -17.93 1.53 -9.03
N ASP A 7 -16.73 2.08 -8.93
CA ASP A 7 -16.27 2.77 -7.72
C ASP A 7 -15.30 3.92 -8.01
N ALA A 8 -15.69 4.79 -8.96
CA ALA A 8 -14.86 5.90 -9.44
C ALA A 8 -14.43 6.87 -8.32
N LEU A 9 -15.22 7.02 -7.24
CA LEU A 9 -14.86 7.85 -6.10
C LEU A 9 -13.53 7.45 -5.46
N THR A 10 -13.16 6.16 -5.55
CA THR A 10 -11.87 5.66 -5.03
C THR A 10 -10.67 6.24 -5.78
N LEU A 11 -10.88 6.75 -6.99
CA LEU A 11 -9.85 7.37 -7.84
C LEU A 11 -9.70 8.88 -7.60
N GLY A 12 -10.61 9.49 -6.82
CA GLY A 12 -10.68 10.93 -6.59
C GLY A 12 -11.15 11.69 -7.85
N ASP A 13 -10.58 12.85 -8.08
CA ASP A 13 -10.93 13.81 -9.11
C ASP A 13 -10.27 13.56 -10.49
N ILE A 14 -9.96 12.32 -10.81
CA ILE A 14 -9.29 11.98 -12.06
C ILE A 14 -10.28 11.97 -13.26
N ASP A 15 -9.83 12.47 -14.41
CA ASP A 15 -10.61 12.45 -15.63
C ASP A 15 -10.66 11.04 -16.26
N LEU A 16 -11.88 10.54 -16.45
CA LEU A 16 -12.16 9.24 -17.06
C LEU A 16 -12.73 9.38 -18.48
N SER A 17 -12.79 10.60 -19.01
CA SER A 17 -13.44 10.88 -20.31
C SER A 17 -12.80 10.16 -21.48
N ILE A 18 -11.50 9.85 -21.42
CA ILE A 18 -10.75 9.12 -22.45
C ILE A 18 -11.42 7.79 -22.82
N PHE A 19 -12.06 7.11 -21.85
CA PHE A 19 -12.74 5.82 -22.11
C PHE A 19 -13.96 5.91 -23.03
N LYS A 20 -14.52 7.11 -23.23
CA LYS A 20 -15.60 7.33 -24.20
C LYS A 20 -15.20 7.03 -25.65
N ASN A 21 -13.89 7.04 -25.94
CA ASN A 21 -13.37 6.65 -27.25
C ASN A 21 -13.54 5.14 -27.53
N LEU A 22 -13.75 4.33 -26.48
CA LEU A 22 -13.83 2.87 -26.57
C LEU A 22 -15.27 2.33 -26.53
N GLY A 23 -16.26 3.19 -26.26
CA GLY A 23 -17.66 2.80 -26.26
C GLY A 23 -18.56 3.62 -25.33
N GLU A 24 -19.72 3.06 -25.00
CA GLU A 24 -20.65 3.65 -24.04
C GLU A 24 -20.08 3.49 -22.62
N VAL A 25 -19.87 4.59 -21.90
CA VAL A 25 -19.28 4.58 -20.55
C VAL A 25 -20.32 4.97 -19.51
N LYS A 26 -20.52 4.11 -18.52
CA LYS A 26 -21.32 4.41 -17.33
C LYS A 26 -20.42 4.43 -16.09
N ILE A 27 -20.50 5.51 -15.29
CA ILE A 27 -19.65 5.73 -14.13
C ILE A 27 -20.51 5.79 -12.89
N TYR A 28 -20.24 4.87 -11.94
CA TYR A 28 -20.77 4.92 -10.59
C TYR A 28 -19.67 5.35 -9.62
N GLN A 29 -20.00 6.30 -8.74
CA GLN A 29 -19.06 6.80 -7.74
C GLN A 29 -18.76 5.77 -6.66
N THR A 30 -19.80 5.05 -6.23
CA THR A 30 -19.73 3.93 -5.27
C THR A 30 -20.72 2.85 -5.69
N THR A 31 -20.44 1.59 -5.34
CA THR A 31 -21.35 0.46 -5.62
C THR A 31 -21.42 -0.42 -4.38
N LYS A 32 -22.62 -0.64 -3.85
CA LYS A 32 -22.84 -1.61 -2.76
C LYS A 32 -22.83 -3.04 -3.32
N PRO A 33 -22.47 -4.05 -2.53
CA PRO A 33 -22.52 -5.45 -2.99
C PRO A 33 -23.85 -5.85 -3.60
N THR A 34 -24.97 -5.41 -3.02
CA THR A 34 -26.35 -5.68 -3.52
C THR A 34 -26.70 -5.02 -4.85
N GLU A 35 -25.94 -4.01 -5.27
CA GLU A 35 -26.18 -3.25 -6.51
C GLU A 35 -25.28 -3.72 -7.66
N THR A 36 -24.22 -4.51 -7.35
CA THR A 36 -23.16 -4.84 -8.30
C THR A 36 -23.72 -5.52 -9.54
N LEU A 37 -24.49 -6.59 -9.36
CA LEU A 37 -25.06 -7.38 -10.48
C LEU A 37 -25.98 -6.53 -11.37
N GLU A 38 -26.88 -5.75 -10.78
CA GLU A 38 -27.81 -4.90 -11.55
C GLU A 38 -27.06 -3.93 -12.45
N ARG A 39 -25.96 -3.36 -11.94
CA ARG A 39 -25.16 -2.34 -12.65
C ARG A 39 -24.38 -2.89 -13.82
N ILE A 40 -23.96 -4.16 -13.77
CA ILE A 40 -23.05 -4.74 -14.74
C ILE A 40 -23.61 -5.91 -15.55
N LYS A 41 -24.84 -6.38 -15.27
CA LYS A 41 -25.43 -7.53 -15.98
C LYS A 41 -25.36 -7.46 -17.51
N ASN A 42 -25.39 -6.27 -18.08
CA ASN A 42 -25.30 -6.01 -19.52
C ASN A 42 -24.02 -5.25 -19.91
N ALA A 43 -22.98 -5.30 -19.09
CA ALA A 43 -21.69 -4.69 -19.38
C ALA A 43 -20.80 -5.66 -20.16
N ASP A 44 -20.03 -5.16 -21.13
CA ASP A 44 -18.96 -5.91 -21.77
C ASP A 44 -17.69 -5.85 -20.95
N ILE A 45 -17.39 -4.68 -20.38
CA ILE A 45 -16.16 -4.40 -19.65
C ILE A 45 -16.52 -3.74 -18.31
N VAL A 46 -15.97 -4.29 -17.22
CA VAL A 46 -16.11 -3.75 -15.87
C VAL A 46 -14.77 -3.20 -15.40
N LEU A 47 -14.78 -1.95 -14.90
CA LEU A 47 -13.61 -1.31 -14.29
C LEU A 47 -13.89 -1.07 -12.82
N THR A 48 -13.00 -1.57 -11.95
CA THR A 48 -13.19 -1.45 -10.49
C THR A 48 -11.86 -1.42 -9.75
N ASN A 49 -11.81 -0.70 -8.65
CA ASN A 49 -10.68 -0.71 -7.71
C ASN A 49 -10.92 -1.70 -6.55
N LYS A 50 -12.11 -1.68 -5.95
CA LYS A 50 -12.39 -2.38 -4.68
C LYS A 50 -13.65 -3.26 -4.69
N VAL A 51 -14.57 -3.07 -5.66
CA VAL A 51 -15.80 -3.87 -5.68
C VAL A 51 -15.46 -5.33 -5.98
N VAL A 52 -16.06 -6.23 -5.21
CA VAL A 52 -15.86 -7.68 -5.37
C VAL A 52 -16.64 -8.19 -6.58
N ILE A 53 -15.97 -8.95 -7.42
CA ILE A 53 -16.56 -9.67 -8.57
C ILE A 53 -16.31 -11.16 -8.34
N ASP A 54 -17.29 -11.82 -7.78
CA ASP A 54 -17.25 -13.24 -7.46
C ASP A 54 -17.92 -14.10 -8.55
N LYS A 55 -17.99 -15.40 -8.28
CA LYS A 55 -18.61 -16.39 -9.15
C LYS A 55 -20.06 -16.04 -9.49
N GLU A 56 -20.87 -15.69 -8.48
CA GLU A 56 -22.31 -15.40 -8.66
C GLU A 56 -22.50 -14.22 -9.62
N ILE A 57 -21.70 -13.17 -9.46
CA ILE A 57 -21.73 -11.99 -10.33
C ILE A 57 -21.32 -12.35 -11.76
N MET A 58 -20.26 -13.14 -11.94
CA MET A 58 -19.80 -13.56 -13.27
C MET A 58 -20.83 -14.46 -13.99
N ASP A 59 -21.52 -15.34 -13.26
CA ASP A 59 -22.52 -16.23 -13.84
C ASP A 59 -23.77 -15.50 -14.36
N ASN A 60 -24.11 -14.39 -13.73
CA ASN A 60 -25.33 -13.63 -14.03
C ASN A 60 -25.08 -12.34 -14.82
N SER A 61 -23.92 -12.22 -15.47
CA SER A 61 -23.53 -11.04 -16.25
C SER A 61 -22.99 -11.44 -17.63
N THR A 62 -22.86 -10.43 -18.51
CA THR A 62 -22.30 -10.60 -19.88
C THR A 62 -20.84 -10.12 -19.98
N ILE A 63 -20.15 -10.01 -18.84
CA ILE A 63 -18.78 -9.48 -18.76
C ILE A 63 -17.84 -10.33 -19.60
N LYS A 64 -17.02 -9.66 -20.41
CA LYS A 64 -15.94 -10.27 -21.20
C LYS A 64 -14.56 -9.90 -20.64
N MET A 65 -14.46 -8.70 -20.02
CA MET A 65 -13.23 -8.21 -19.42
C MET A 65 -13.49 -7.53 -18.08
N ILE A 66 -12.61 -7.77 -17.10
CA ILE A 66 -12.52 -7.04 -15.83
C ILE A 66 -11.18 -6.32 -15.80
N GLN A 67 -11.21 -4.99 -15.80
CA GLN A 67 -10.04 -4.14 -15.59
C GLN A 67 -9.99 -3.70 -14.14
N ILE A 68 -9.03 -4.23 -13.40
CA ILE A 68 -8.79 -3.83 -12.01
C ILE A 68 -7.93 -2.56 -12.00
N LEU A 69 -8.44 -1.52 -11.37
CA LEU A 69 -7.78 -0.21 -11.22
C LEU A 69 -6.86 -0.20 -10.00
N ALA A 70 -6.02 -1.23 -9.90
CA ALA A 70 -5.05 -1.45 -8.84
C ALA A 70 -3.99 -2.47 -9.26
N THR A 71 -2.95 -2.64 -8.44
CA THR A 71 -1.99 -3.74 -8.59
C THR A 71 -2.54 -5.06 -8.01
N GLY A 72 -3.23 -5.00 -6.85
CA GLY A 72 -3.82 -6.18 -6.22
C GLY A 72 -5.12 -6.61 -6.90
N MET A 73 -5.37 -7.92 -6.99
CA MET A 73 -6.53 -8.51 -7.66
C MET A 73 -7.41 -9.34 -6.72
N ASN A 74 -7.29 -9.14 -5.41
CA ASN A 74 -7.95 -9.96 -4.39
C ASN A 74 -9.48 -9.82 -4.37
N ASN A 75 -10.03 -8.82 -5.07
CA ASN A 75 -11.45 -8.56 -5.21
C ASN A 75 -12.10 -9.30 -6.41
N VAL A 76 -11.35 -10.12 -7.14
CA VAL A 76 -11.87 -10.92 -8.26
C VAL A 76 -11.49 -12.39 -8.08
N ASP A 77 -12.45 -13.30 -8.29
CA ASP A 77 -12.18 -14.73 -8.38
C ASP A 77 -11.50 -15.04 -9.71
N LEU A 78 -10.16 -15.03 -9.69
CA LEU A 78 -9.33 -15.18 -10.90
C LEU A 78 -9.43 -16.57 -11.53
N GLU A 79 -9.55 -17.61 -10.71
CA GLU A 79 -9.67 -18.97 -11.19
C GLU A 79 -11.01 -19.17 -11.90
N TYR A 80 -12.08 -18.64 -11.32
CA TYR A 80 -13.40 -18.73 -11.94
C TYR A 80 -13.51 -17.86 -13.20
N ALA A 81 -12.95 -16.64 -13.18
CA ALA A 81 -12.89 -15.78 -14.37
C ALA A 81 -12.21 -16.51 -15.55
N LYS A 82 -11.09 -17.19 -15.28
CA LYS A 82 -10.38 -18.00 -16.29
C LYS A 82 -11.24 -19.14 -16.83
N GLN A 83 -11.98 -19.85 -15.97
CA GLN A 83 -12.90 -20.93 -16.40
C GLN A 83 -14.02 -20.43 -17.31
N LYS A 84 -14.49 -19.19 -17.06
CA LYS A 84 -15.54 -18.53 -17.88
C LYS A 84 -14.99 -17.84 -19.12
N GLY A 85 -13.66 -17.81 -19.33
CA GLY A 85 -13.03 -17.10 -20.43
C GLY A 85 -13.08 -15.57 -20.29
N ILE A 86 -13.31 -15.07 -19.05
CA ILE A 86 -13.31 -13.62 -18.77
C ILE A 86 -11.86 -13.16 -18.61
N ILE A 87 -11.47 -12.16 -19.38
CA ILE A 87 -10.12 -11.57 -19.29
C ILE A 87 -10.05 -10.67 -18.08
N VAL A 88 -9.09 -10.93 -17.17
CA VAL A 88 -8.82 -10.05 -16.02
C VAL A 88 -7.47 -9.39 -16.21
N LYS A 89 -7.45 -8.07 -16.16
CA LYS A 89 -6.22 -7.25 -16.22
C LYS A 89 -6.15 -6.36 -14.98
N ASN A 90 -4.93 -6.17 -14.49
CA ASN A 90 -4.61 -5.20 -13.46
C ASN A 90 -3.60 -4.17 -13.99
N VAL A 91 -3.22 -3.23 -13.15
CA VAL A 91 -2.15 -2.26 -13.47
C VAL A 91 -1.04 -2.41 -12.43
N ALA A 92 0.14 -2.85 -12.87
CA ALA A 92 1.30 -2.99 -12.00
C ALA A 92 2.30 -1.84 -12.22
N GLY A 93 3.01 -1.44 -11.16
CA GLY A 93 4.13 -0.50 -11.24
C GLY A 93 3.75 0.98 -11.40
N TYR A 94 2.48 1.33 -11.42
CA TYR A 94 2.03 2.72 -11.55
C TYR A 94 2.35 3.57 -10.31
N SER A 95 2.29 2.97 -9.12
CA SER A 95 2.39 3.66 -7.83
C SER A 95 3.75 3.53 -7.13
N THR A 96 4.77 3.01 -7.81
CA THR A 96 6.08 2.75 -7.20
C THR A 96 6.66 3.98 -6.50
N GLU A 97 6.68 5.14 -7.18
CA GLU A 97 7.21 6.39 -6.63
C GLU A 97 6.35 6.90 -5.48
N SER A 98 5.01 6.87 -5.63
CA SER A 98 4.07 7.33 -4.61
C SER A 98 4.22 6.54 -3.29
N VAL A 99 4.30 5.21 -3.38
CA VAL A 99 4.48 4.35 -2.19
C VAL A 99 5.86 4.55 -1.56
N ALA A 100 6.91 4.67 -2.36
CA ALA A 100 8.24 4.97 -1.85
C ALA A 100 8.26 6.32 -1.12
N GLN A 101 7.65 7.36 -1.71
CA GLN A 101 7.57 8.69 -1.12
C GLN A 101 6.84 8.67 0.24
N LEU A 102 5.68 8.01 0.35
CA LEU A 102 4.96 7.92 1.63
C LEU A 102 5.74 7.11 2.66
N THR A 103 6.47 6.07 2.25
CA THR A 103 7.38 5.32 3.13
C THR A 103 8.39 6.26 3.79
N PHE A 104 9.06 7.10 2.99
CA PHE A 104 10.02 8.09 3.50
C PHE A 104 9.35 9.20 4.31
N ALA A 105 8.17 9.66 3.90
CA ALA A 105 7.44 10.68 4.65
C ALA A 105 7.14 10.22 6.08
N MET A 106 6.70 8.98 6.29
CA MET A 106 6.48 8.42 7.63
C MET A 106 7.78 8.24 8.41
N VAL A 107 8.83 7.73 7.76
CA VAL A 107 10.14 7.56 8.42
C VAL A 107 10.70 8.91 8.85
N LEU A 108 10.71 9.91 7.97
CA LEU A 108 11.22 11.25 8.26
C LEU A 108 10.39 11.98 9.32
N GLU A 109 9.07 11.74 9.37
CA GLU A 109 8.22 12.28 10.44
C GLU A 109 8.68 11.77 11.82
N PHE A 110 8.95 10.48 11.97
CA PHE A 110 9.46 9.92 13.21
C PHE A 110 10.90 10.39 13.52
N MET A 111 11.75 10.42 12.50
CA MET A 111 13.16 10.80 12.66
C MET A 111 13.31 12.26 13.07
N ASN A 112 12.56 13.18 12.46
CA ASN A 112 12.70 14.63 12.64
C ASN A 112 11.67 15.21 13.63
N LYS A 113 10.68 14.44 14.08
CA LYS A 113 9.60 14.88 15.02
C LYS A 113 8.87 16.15 14.55
N LEU A 114 8.56 16.22 13.23
CA LEU A 114 8.04 17.44 12.62
C LEU A 114 6.74 17.94 13.25
N ARG A 115 5.80 17.04 13.59
CA ARG A 115 4.54 17.43 14.26
C ARG A 115 4.80 18.04 15.63
N TYR A 116 5.71 17.45 16.39
CA TYR A 116 6.08 17.96 17.70
C TYR A 116 6.67 19.37 17.59
N TYR A 117 7.63 19.58 16.68
CA TYR A 117 8.27 20.87 16.53
C TYR A 117 7.36 21.93 15.92
N ASP A 118 6.47 21.57 15.00
CA ASP A 118 5.45 22.49 14.46
C ASP A 118 4.51 22.98 15.57
N GLU A 119 3.99 22.08 16.39
CA GLU A 119 3.14 22.42 17.53
C GLU A 119 3.90 23.27 18.56
N TYR A 120 5.12 22.87 18.92
CA TYR A 120 5.95 23.62 19.85
C TYR A 120 6.22 25.04 19.34
N ALA A 121 6.60 25.19 18.09
CA ALA A 121 6.89 26.50 17.50
C ALA A 121 5.66 27.43 17.54
N LYS A 122 4.48 26.92 17.25
CA LYS A 122 3.23 27.69 17.24
C LYS A 122 2.69 28.04 18.63
N THR A 123 2.95 27.19 19.64
CA THR A 123 2.28 27.31 20.94
C THR A 123 3.19 27.74 22.09
N LYS A 124 4.49 27.46 22.01
CA LYS A 124 5.42 27.68 23.14
C LYS A 124 6.68 28.44 22.79
N TYR A 125 7.13 28.42 21.53
CA TYR A 125 8.37 29.10 21.12
C TYR A 125 8.13 30.60 20.92
N SER A 126 6.97 31.01 20.43
CA SER A 126 6.62 32.42 20.27
C SER A 126 6.56 33.12 21.64
N GLY A 127 7.36 34.17 21.80
CA GLY A 127 7.50 34.88 23.07
C GLY A 127 8.34 34.18 24.13
N SER A 128 9.01 33.10 23.80
CA SER A 128 9.94 32.40 24.69
C SER A 128 11.30 33.11 24.72
N GLU A 129 11.96 33.08 25.87
CA GLU A 129 13.38 33.50 26.01
C GLU A 129 14.35 32.41 25.57
N ILE A 130 13.87 31.21 25.30
CA ILE A 130 14.67 30.04 24.84
C ILE A 130 14.93 30.19 23.36
N PHE A 131 16.18 30.37 22.96
CA PHE A 131 16.59 30.43 21.55
C PHE A 131 16.44 29.11 20.81
N THR A 132 16.75 27.99 21.45
CA THR A 132 16.68 26.64 20.87
C THR A 132 16.12 25.65 21.88
N HIS A 133 15.09 24.90 21.45
CA HIS A 133 14.55 23.78 22.23
C HIS A 133 14.86 22.46 21.52
N ILE A 134 15.57 21.59 22.20
CA ILE A 134 16.04 20.32 21.62
C ILE A 134 15.32 19.16 22.28
N VAL A 135 14.64 18.35 21.45
CA VAL A 135 14.21 17.00 21.77
C VAL A 135 14.96 16.06 20.83
N ASP A 136 15.63 15.06 21.37
CA ASP A 136 16.49 14.17 20.59
C ASP A 136 15.80 13.65 19.34
N PHE A 137 16.42 13.83 18.19
CA PHE A 137 16.05 13.26 16.92
C PHE A 137 17.30 12.70 16.21
N SER A 138 17.10 11.95 15.13
CA SER A 138 18.19 11.17 14.54
C SER A 138 18.30 11.40 13.03
N GLU A 139 19.47 11.13 12.47
CA GLU A 139 19.73 11.14 11.03
C GLU A 139 19.60 9.74 10.43
N LEU A 140 19.30 9.65 9.14
CA LEU A 140 19.30 8.39 8.37
C LEU A 140 20.71 7.92 8.02
N ASN A 141 21.66 8.83 7.89
CA ASN A 141 23.03 8.51 7.51
C ASN A 141 23.65 7.47 8.47
N GLY A 142 24.23 6.41 7.90
CA GLY A 142 24.84 5.30 8.65
C GLY A 142 23.85 4.30 9.27
N LYS A 143 22.53 4.55 9.21
CA LYS A 143 21.50 3.61 9.69
C LYS A 143 21.38 2.39 8.79
N THR A 144 20.94 1.27 9.35
CA THR A 144 20.57 0.09 8.57
C THR A 144 19.10 0.13 8.22
N TRP A 145 18.80 0.02 6.92
CA TRP A 145 17.44 -0.11 6.40
C TRP A 145 17.19 -1.55 5.94
N GLY A 146 16.34 -2.25 6.66
CA GLY A 146 15.90 -3.61 6.35
C GLY A 146 14.63 -3.62 5.53
N ILE A 147 14.65 -4.26 4.36
CA ILE A 147 13.51 -4.31 3.43
C ILE A 147 12.94 -5.73 3.40
N ILE A 148 11.64 -5.88 3.70
CA ILE A 148 10.92 -7.14 3.56
C ILE A 148 10.19 -7.14 2.23
N GLY A 149 10.79 -7.83 1.21
CA GLY A 149 10.27 -7.86 -0.16
C GLY A 149 10.92 -6.82 -1.08
N LEU A 150 11.96 -7.24 -1.81
CA LEU A 150 12.70 -6.39 -2.77
C LEU A 150 12.11 -6.48 -4.19
N GLY A 151 10.79 -6.18 -4.32
CA GLY A 151 10.10 -5.97 -5.60
C GLY A 151 10.35 -4.56 -6.16
N ASN A 152 9.49 -4.06 -7.08
CA ASN A 152 9.66 -2.72 -7.67
C ASN A 152 9.69 -1.62 -6.61
N ILE A 153 8.72 -1.64 -5.68
CA ILE A 153 8.65 -0.66 -4.58
C ILE A 153 9.85 -0.80 -3.64
N GLY A 154 10.15 -2.02 -3.19
CA GLY A 154 11.27 -2.26 -2.28
C GLY A 154 12.63 -1.85 -2.88
N LYS A 155 12.84 -2.07 -4.18
CA LYS A 155 14.03 -1.59 -4.90
C LYS A 155 14.11 -0.07 -4.90
N ARG A 156 12.99 0.60 -5.18
CA ARG A 156 12.95 2.06 -5.20
C ARG A 156 13.22 2.66 -3.82
N VAL A 157 12.65 2.07 -2.78
CA VAL A 157 12.94 2.44 -1.38
C VAL A 157 14.43 2.21 -1.06
N ALA A 158 15.02 1.09 -1.50
CA ALA A 158 16.43 0.81 -1.32
C ALA A 158 17.35 1.88 -1.95
N GLU A 159 17.04 2.27 -3.19
CA GLU A 159 17.79 3.32 -3.92
C GLU A 159 17.75 4.67 -3.18
N ILE A 160 16.56 5.06 -2.71
CA ILE A 160 16.42 6.34 -1.99
C ILE A 160 17.09 6.26 -0.61
N ALA A 161 16.97 5.13 0.11
CA ALA A 161 17.65 4.93 1.39
C ALA A 161 19.17 5.05 1.26
N GLU A 162 19.73 4.50 0.18
CA GLU A 162 21.15 4.61 -0.14
C GLU A 162 21.58 6.08 -0.39
N CYS A 163 20.72 6.88 -1.05
CA CYS A 163 20.98 8.33 -1.22
C CYS A 163 21.02 9.10 0.12
N PHE A 164 20.30 8.61 1.14
CA PHE A 164 20.36 9.13 2.51
C PHE A 164 21.54 8.57 3.34
N GLY A 165 22.42 7.75 2.71
CA GLY A 165 23.56 7.14 3.40
C GLY A 165 23.22 5.93 4.26
N CYS A 166 22.07 5.28 4.06
CA CYS A 166 21.71 4.06 4.76
C CYS A 166 22.45 2.83 4.23
N ASN A 167 22.72 1.87 5.12
CA ASN A 167 23.16 0.51 4.77
C ASN A 167 21.93 -0.34 4.49
N VAL A 168 21.70 -0.75 3.23
CA VAL A 168 20.50 -1.49 2.86
C VAL A 168 20.73 -3.00 2.88
N ILE A 169 19.84 -3.71 3.58
CA ILE A 169 19.73 -5.18 3.57
C ILE A 169 18.30 -5.59 3.25
N TYR A 170 18.08 -6.83 2.80
CA TYR A 170 16.72 -7.27 2.50
C TYR A 170 16.47 -8.75 2.80
N TYR A 171 15.20 -9.05 3.12
CA TYR A 171 14.65 -10.39 3.18
C TYR A 171 13.79 -10.68 1.95
N SER A 172 14.04 -11.84 1.29
CA SER A 172 13.26 -12.27 0.13
C SER A 172 12.16 -13.22 0.53
N THR A 173 10.91 -12.75 0.58
CA THR A 173 9.75 -13.55 0.98
C THR A 173 9.46 -14.71 0.02
N SER A 174 9.81 -14.57 -1.25
CA SER A 174 9.65 -15.65 -2.26
C SER A 174 10.83 -16.63 -2.30
N GLY A 175 11.98 -16.26 -1.75
CA GLY A 175 13.24 -16.97 -1.90
C GLY A 175 13.89 -16.84 -3.29
N LYS A 176 13.17 -16.29 -4.27
CA LYS A 176 13.61 -16.23 -5.69
C LYS A 176 14.33 -14.95 -6.06
N ASN A 177 14.13 -13.87 -5.28
CA ASN A 177 14.72 -12.57 -5.60
C ASN A 177 16.18 -12.54 -5.15
N ASN A 178 17.09 -12.53 -6.10
CA ASN A 178 18.52 -12.31 -5.88
C ASN A 178 18.90 -10.96 -6.47
N ASN A 179 19.39 -10.05 -5.64
CA ASN A 179 19.93 -8.76 -6.07
C ASN A 179 21.41 -8.72 -5.69
N SER A 180 22.27 -8.44 -6.67
CA SER A 180 23.73 -8.38 -6.45
C SER A 180 24.18 -7.10 -5.74
N LYS A 181 23.33 -6.05 -5.75
CA LYS A 181 23.66 -4.74 -5.17
C LYS A 181 23.44 -4.73 -3.63
N TYR A 182 22.38 -5.37 -3.16
CA TYR A 182 21.99 -5.35 -1.75
C TYR A 182 22.17 -6.73 -1.11
N LYS A 183 22.63 -6.75 0.14
CA LYS A 183 22.84 -8.00 0.89
C LYS A 183 21.50 -8.62 1.26
N ARG A 184 21.23 -9.84 0.76
CA ARG A 184 20.12 -10.68 1.22
C ARG A 184 20.47 -11.31 2.56
N VAL A 185 19.52 -11.27 3.50
CA VAL A 185 19.68 -11.81 4.86
C VAL A 185 18.41 -12.53 5.31
N GLU A 186 18.46 -13.21 6.44
CA GLU A 186 17.30 -13.83 7.08
C GLU A 186 16.41 -12.78 7.75
N LEU A 187 15.13 -13.14 8.00
CA LEU A 187 14.13 -12.24 8.56
C LEU A 187 14.58 -11.62 9.89
N ASP A 188 15.15 -12.44 10.77
CA ASP A 188 15.59 -12.01 12.10
C ASP A 188 16.70 -10.95 12.04
N GLU A 189 17.55 -10.98 11.01
CA GLU A 189 18.56 -9.96 10.80
C GLU A 189 17.92 -8.65 10.31
N VAL A 190 16.94 -8.73 9.40
CA VAL A 190 16.17 -7.55 8.97
C VAL A 190 15.45 -6.89 10.13
N LEU A 191 14.85 -7.68 11.04
CA LEU A 191 14.10 -7.12 12.18
C LEU A 191 14.97 -6.39 13.19
N LYS A 192 16.31 -6.60 13.16
CA LYS A 192 17.28 -5.85 13.96
C LYS A 192 17.77 -4.56 13.31
N SER A 193 17.22 -4.17 12.17
CA SER A 193 17.54 -2.91 11.49
C SER A 193 16.99 -1.70 12.25
N ASP A 194 17.51 -0.51 11.93
CA ASP A 194 17.03 0.75 12.51
C ASP A 194 15.72 1.18 11.85
N ILE A 195 15.59 0.95 10.54
CA ILE A 195 14.35 1.11 9.78
C ILE A 195 14.00 -0.22 9.12
N ILE A 196 12.75 -0.63 9.22
CA ILE A 196 12.22 -1.85 8.63
C ILE A 196 11.02 -1.46 7.77
N SER A 197 11.01 -1.82 6.48
CA SER A 197 9.89 -1.54 5.61
C SER A 197 9.40 -2.78 4.86
N VAL A 198 8.06 -2.97 4.87
CA VAL A 198 7.39 -4.13 4.28
C VAL A 198 6.78 -3.72 2.95
N HIS A 199 7.19 -4.39 1.86
CA HIS A 199 6.73 -4.17 0.49
C HIS A 199 6.36 -5.49 -0.21
N SER A 200 6.03 -6.51 0.56
CA SER A 200 5.65 -7.83 0.08
C SER A 200 4.16 -7.94 -0.19
N PRO A 201 3.71 -8.78 -1.14
CA PRO A 201 2.32 -9.17 -1.26
C PRO A 201 1.90 -10.06 -0.09
N LEU A 202 0.60 -10.11 0.23
CA LEU A 202 0.03 -11.08 1.15
C LEU A 202 -0.19 -12.41 0.42
N ASN A 203 0.35 -13.48 0.97
CA ASN A 203 0.18 -14.87 0.55
C ASN A 203 0.45 -15.80 1.73
N GLU A 204 0.38 -17.11 1.54
CA GLU A 204 0.60 -18.10 2.61
C GLU A 204 1.93 -17.91 3.35
N LYS A 205 3.00 -17.52 2.66
CA LYS A 205 4.34 -17.31 3.26
C LYS A 205 4.48 -15.99 4.01
N THR A 206 3.66 -15.01 3.69
CA THR A 206 3.73 -13.66 4.26
C THR A 206 2.58 -13.34 5.21
N ASN A 207 1.55 -14.19 5.24
CA ASN A 207 0.48 -14.05 6.21
C ASN A 207 1.01 -14.28 7.62
N ASN A 208 0.76 -13.30 8.51
CA ASN A 208 1.21 -13.33 9.89
C ASN A 208 2.75 -13.50 10.03
N LEU A 209 3.50 -12.94 9.06
CA LEU A 209 4.96 -13.05 9.00
C LEU A 209 5.62 -12.38 10.21
N LEU A 210 5.14 -11.19 10.58
CA LEU A 210 5.59 -10.46 11.77
C LEU A 210 4.54 -10.61 12.87
N ASN A 211 4.90 -11.30 13.94
CA ASN A 211 4.00 -11.65 15.02
C ASN A 211 4.76 -11.73 16.39
N LYS A 212 4.08 -12.14 17.44
CA LYS A 212 4.67 -12.25 18.80
C LYS A 212 5.98 -13.02 18.91
N ASN A 213 6.24 -13.95 17.95
CA ASN A 213 7.44 -14.78 17.99
C ASN A 213 8.70 -14.06 17.49
N ASN A 214 8.54 -12.93 16.77
CA ASN A 214 9.68 -12.21 16.18
C ASN A 214 9.63 -10.68 16.33
N LEU A 215 8.49 -10.07 16.59
CA LEU A 215 8.39 -8.61 16.84
C LEU A 215 9.27 -8.14 18.01
N HIS A 216 9.59 -9.04 18.94
CA HIS A 216 10.49 -8.74 20.05
C HIS A 216 11.95 -8.48 19.62
N LEU A 217 12.34 -8.85 18.39
CA LEU A 217 13.66 -8.59 17.81
C LEU A 217 13.85 -7.13 17.39
N ILE A 218 12.76 -6.40 17.16
CA ILE A 218 12.81 -4.98 16.79
C ILE A 218 13.42 -4.19 17.95
N LYS A 219 14.42 -3.37 17.65
CA LYS A 219 15.13 -2.56 18.64
C LYS A 219 14.26 -1.39 19.14
N LYS A 220 14.56 -0.90 20.32
CA LYS A 220 14.08 0.41 20.78
C LYS A 220 14.48 1.50 19.77
N ASP A 221 13.63 2.50 19.59
CA ASP A 221 13.79 3.65 18.68
C ASP A 221 13.88 3.28 17.19
N SER A 222 13.71 2.00 16.81
CA SER A 222 13.56 1.58 15.41
C SER A 222 12.21 1.98 14.85
N ILE A 223 12.08 1.96 13.51
CA ILE A 223 10.85 2.32 12.79
C ILE A 223 10.42 1.14 11.92
N LEU A 224 9.17 0.66 12.10
CA LEU A 224 8.54 -0.38 11.28
C LEU A 224 7.48 0.24 10.37
N ILE A 225 7.64 0.13 9.04
CA ILE A 225 6.68 0.65 8.05
C ILE A 225 6.02 -0.51 7.31
N ASN A 226 4.69 -0.54 7.26
CA ASN A 226 3.94 -1.51 6.46
C ASN A 226 3.20 -0.83 5.30
N MET A 227 3.76 -0.96 4.09
CA MET A 227 3.18 -0.54 2.81
C MET A 227 2.81 -1.74 1.91
N GLY A 228 2.88 -2.95 2.46
CA GLY A 228 2.57 -4.19 1.75
C GLY A 228 1.08 -4.48 1.74
N ARG A 229 0.63 -5.24 2.72
CA ARG A 229 -0.79 -5.61 2.93
C ARG A 229 -1.07 -5.77 4.42
N GLY A 230 -2.32 -5.54 4.81
CA GLY A 230 -2.83 -5.99 6.10
C GLY A 230 -2.68 -7.49 6.26
N GLY A 231 -2.49 -7.96 7.49
CA GLY A 231 -2.26 -9.37 7.80
C GLY A 231 -0.81 -9.86 7.66
N ILE A 232 0.10 -9.09 7.04
CA ILE A 232 1.55 -9.41 7.05
C ILE A 232 2.12 -9.20 8.45
N VAL A 233 1.77 -8.09 9.07
CA VAL A 233 2.07 -7.80 10.48
C VAL A 233 0.84 -8.10 11.31
N ASN A 234 0.97 -8.87 12.38
CA ASN A 234 -0.11 -9.12 13.32
C ASN A 234 -0.40 -7.84 14.12
N GLU A 235 -1.54 -7.22 13.88
CA GLU A 235 -1.92 -5.93 14.44
C GLU A 235 -2.08 -5.99 15.97
N LYS A 236 -2.62 -7.11 16.49
CA LYS A 236 -2.78 -7.33 17.93
C LYS A 236 -1.42 -7.49 18.63
N ASP A 237 -0.58 -8.37 18.11
CA ASP A 237 0.74 -8.63 18.68
C ASP A 237 1.62 -7.37 18.63
N LEU A 238 1.52 -6.58 17.54
CA LEU A 238 2.21 -5.30 17.43
C LEU A 238 1.73 -4.30 18.49
N ALA A 239 0.41 -4.14 18.65
CA ALA A 239 -0.14 -3.20 19.63
C ALA A 239 0.25 -3.55 21.08
N GLU A 240 0.43 -4.84 21.39
CA GLU A 240 0.84 -5.31 22.73
C GLU A 240 2.30 -4.99 23.06
N ILE A 241 3.18 -4.84 22.04
CA ILE A 241 4.63 -4.73 22.26
C ILE A 241 5.22 -3.36 21.94
N ILE A 242 4.66 -2.62 20.98
CA ILE A 242 5.27 -1.42 20.41
C ILE A 242 5.60 -0.36 21.47
N ASP A 243 4.64 0.03 22.30
CA ASP A 243 4.83 1.05 23.32
C ASP A 243 5.76 0.57 24.45
N LYS A 244 5.73 -0.73 24.77
CA LYS A 244 6.59 -1.35 25.81
C LYS A 244 8.05 -1.40 25.37
N LYS A 245 8.29 -1.69 24.09
CA LYS A 245 9.64 -1.74 23.50
C LYS A 245 10.16 -0.36 23.12
N GLY A 246 9.27 0.62 22.90
CA GLY A 246 9.64 1.99 22.55
C GLY A 246 10.15 2.12 21.12
N PHE A 247 9.59 1.39 20.15
CA PHE A 247 9.83 1.62 18.73
C PHE A 247 8.62 2.29 18.09
N PHE A 248 8.73 2.71 16.84
CA PHE A 248 7.70 3.44 16.09
C PHE A 248 7.16 2.59 14.94
N ALA A 249 5.92 2.85 14.51
CA ALA A 249 5.38 2.19 13.33
C ALA A 249 4.59 3.14 12.43
N GLY A 250 4.56 2.84 11.12
CA GLY A 250 3.74 3.53 10.12
C GLY A 250 3.01 2.51 9.26
N PHE A 251 1.68 2.60 9.19
CA PHE A 251 0.86 1.64 8.46
C PHE A 251 -0.09 2.36 7.51
N ASP A 252 -0.05 1.96 6.24
CA ASP A 252 -1.02 2.40 5.23
C ASP A 252 -2.09 1.33 4.94
N VAL A 253 -1.90 0.11 5.46
CA VAL A 253 -2.74 -1.06 5.16
C VAL A 253 -3.14 -1.82 6.42
N PHE A 254 -4.36 -2.40 6.41
CA PHE A 254 -4.95 -3.07 7.56
C PHE A 254 -5.54 -4.42 7.18
N THR A 255 -5.65 -5.33 8.17
CA THR A 255 -6.30 -6.64 7.99
C THR A 255 -7.76 -6.51 7.56
N SER A 256 -8.45 -5.46 8.02
CA SER A 256 -9.78 -5.08 7.55
C SER A 256 -9.76 -3.63 7.08
N GLU A 257 -10.16 -3.40 5.84
CA GLU A 257 -10.29 -2.07 5.24
C GLU A 257 -11.73 -1.82 4.81
N PRO A 258 -12.38 -0.73 5.30
CA PRO A 258 -11.88 0.26 6.27
C PRO A 258 -11.50 -0.34 7.62
N ILE A 259 -10.55 0.32 8.33
CA ILE A 259 -10.12 -0.11 9.66
C ILE A 259 -11.32 -0.15 10.63
N LYS A 260 -11.44 -1.23 11.40
CA LYS A 260 -12.53 -1.38 12.36
C LYS A 260 -12.32 -0.50 13.59
N LYS A 261 -13.41 -0.04 14.21
CA LYS A 261 -13.38 0.84 15.40
C LYS A 261 -12.70 0.21 16.63
N ASP A 262 -12.68 -1.11 16.70
CA ASP A 262 -12.07 -1.88 17.79
C ASP A 262 -10.63 -2.33 17.46
N ASN A 263 -10.07 -1.92 16.34
CA ASN A 263 -8.70 -2.26 15.95
C ASN A 263 -7.71 -1.77 17.01
N PRO A 264 -6.85 -2.65 17.56
CA PRO A 264 -5.96 -2.30 18.66
C PRO A 264 -4.92 -1.22 18.29
N LEU A 265 -4.54 -1.09 17.02
CA LEU A 265 -3.59 -0.06 16.56
C LEU A 265 -4.10 1.36 16.79
N LEU A 266 -5.42 1.58 16.85
CA LEU A 266 -6.00 2.91 17.11
C LEU A 266 -5.68 3.47 18.50
N LYS A 267 -5.22 2.64 19.43
CA LYS A 267 -4.84 3.01 20.79
C LYS A 267 -3.34 3.16 21.01
N VAL A 268 -2.53 2.77 20.01
CA VAL A 268 -1.07 2.86 20.05
C VAL A 268 -0.62 4.31 19.89
N LYS A 269 0.32 4.77 20.72
CA LYS A 269 0.83 6.15 20.68
C LYS A 269 1.92 6.35 19.63
N ASN A 270 2.80 5.35 19.50
CA ASN A 270 3.98 5.44 18.64
C ASN A 270 3.69 4.95 17.21
N ILE A 271 2.50 5.27 16.65
CA ILE A 271 2.11 4.84 15.32
C ILE A 271 1.53 5.97 14.47
N ILE A 272 1.79 5.94 13.17
CA ILE A 272 1.12 6.74 12.14
C ILE A 272 0.28 5.81 11.28
N LEU A 273 -0.99 6.13 11.08
CA LEU A 273 -1.92 5.38 10.26
C LEU A 273 -2.42 6.24 9.11
N THR A 274 -2.42 5.69 7.88
CA THR A 274 -3.02 6.30 6.70
C THR A 274 -4.01 5.32 6.04
N PRO A 275 -5.09 5.81 5.42
CA PRO A 275 -6.19 4.95 4.99
C PRO A 275 -5.98 4.36 3.58
N HIS A 276 -4.90 3.61 3.37
CA HIS A 276 -4.50 2.93 2.14
C HIS A 276 -4.38 3.91 0.95
N ILE A 277 -3.61 4.98 1.16
CA ILE A 277 -3.42 6.07 0.20
C ILE A 277 -2.00 6.14 -0.39
N ALA A 278 -1.10 5.24 0.00
CA ALA A 278 0.29 5.28 -0.46
C ALA A 278 0.41 5.27 -2.00
N TRP A 279 -0.55 4.65 -2.68
CA TRP A 279 -0.62 4.56 -4.14
C TRP A 279 -1.21 5.82 -4.83
N ALA A 280 -1.87 6.73 -4.10
CA ALA A 280 -2.89 7.64 -4.62
C ALA A 280 -2.37 9.05 -4.92
N SER A 281 -1.06 9.26 -5.17
CA SER A 281 -0.60 10.54 -5.69
C SER A 281 -1.28 10.87 -7.03
N LYS A 282 -1.39 12.15 -7.37
CA LYS A 282 -2.02 12.59 -8.62
C LYS A 282 -1.38 11.90 -9.82
N GLU A 283 -0.06 11.91 -9.90
CA GLU A 283 0.72 11.32 -11.00
C GLU A 283 0.53 9.80 -11.08
N ALA A 284 0.44 9.12 -9.93
CA ALA A 284 0.18 7.68 -9.91
C ALA A 284 -1.24 7.36 -10.39
N ARG A 285 -2.24 8.16 -10.01
CA ARG A 285 -3.63 7.99 -10.48
C ARG A 285 -3.76 8.25 -11.98
N GLU A 286 -3.12 9.31 -12.50
CA GLU A 286 -3.07 9.60 -13.93
C GLU A 286 -2.43 8.45 -14.72
N LYS A 287 -1.28 7.96 -14.25
CA LYS A 287 -0.60 6.80 -14.84
C LYS A 287 -1.45 5.52 -14.76
N LEU A 288 -2.16 5.30 -13.66
CA LEU A 288 -3.08 4.17 -13.51
C LEU A 288 -4.16 4.19 -14.59
N ILE A 289 -4.80 5.34 -14.80
CA ILE A 289 -5.88 5.50 -15.79
C ILE A 289 -5.35 5.32 -17.20
N GLN A 290 -4.20 5.89 -17.53
CA GLN A 290 -3.57 5.72 -18.83
C GLN A 290 -3.28 4.23 -19.15
N LEU A 291 -2.65 3.51 -18.21
CA LEU A 291 -2.34 2.09 -18.39
C LEU A 291 -3.61 1.20 -18.41
N ALA A 292 -4.63 1.57 -17.63
CA ALA A 292 -5.92 0.88 -17.69
C ALA A 292 -6.62 1.09 -19.03
N TYR A 293 -6.56 2.30 -19.56
CA TYR A 293 -7.07 2.61 -20.90
C TYR A 293 -6.38 1.76 -21.97
N GLU A 294 -5.06 1.69 -21.97
CA GLU A 294 -4.27 0.88 -22.91
C GLU A 294 -4.64 -0.61 -22.85
N ASN A 295 -4.88 -1.15 -21.66
CA ASN A 295 -5.34 -2.54 -21.50
C ASN A 295 -6.71 -2.76 -22.12
N VAL A 296 -7.66 -1.82 -21.91
CA VAL A 296 -9.02 -1.90 -22.44
C VAL A 296 -9.03 -1.67 -23.94
N GLU A 297 -8.28 -0.68 -24.44
CA GLU A 297 -8.13 -0.39 -25.87
C GLU A 297 -7.62 -1.61 -26.64
N LYS A 298 -6.60 -2.27 -26.11
CA LYS A 298 -6.08 -3.50 -26.69
C LYS A 298 -7.15 -4.58 -26.78
N PHE A 299 -7.93 -4.79 -25.72
CA PHE A 299 -9.02 -5.77 -25.69
C PHE A 299 -10.15 -5.43 -26.68
N VAL A 300 -10.48 -4.15 -26.87
CA VAL A 300 -11.52 -3.70 -27.80
C VAL A 300 -11.12 -3.90 -29.26
N ASN A 301 -9.82 -3.84 -29.56
CA ASN A 301 -9.26 -3.95 -30.91
C ASN A 301 -8.84 -5.38 -31.31
N GLU A 302 -8.84 -6.33 -30.38
CA GLU A 302 -8.64 -7.78 -30.63
C GLU A 302 -9.98 -8.47 -30.95
#